data_ec931306f346e59080978bac08647885
#
_entry.id   ec931306f346e59080978bac08647885
#
_cell.length_a   1.000
_cell.length_b   1.000
_cell.length_c   1.000
_cell.angle_alpha   90.00
_cell.angle_beta   90.00
_cell.angle_gamma   90.00
#
_symmetry.space_group_name_H-M   'P 1'
#
loop_
_entity.id
_entity.type
_entity.pdbx_description
1 polymer ?
#
loop_
_entity_poly.entity_id
_entity_poly.type
_entity_poly.pdbx_seq_one_letter_code
_entity_poly.pdbx_strand_id
1 'polypeptide(L)'
;MKKLKVIYKWILISVILQTAVLSWLNYIYLPNRGQFRTTMYEMEFRTVRDRSYKLPEGAVDISVSFDGLYASFVHDGKIVIADLDSGREIKRLGSAGGEFTYHRWLPDREMLIYAIKEPEGKSGRVRISTYDVVPDIDRSYPDIKGLPEGSSVIDIELSPMTNIVYPMIKTSDTRARVYRFDIMDNLSLVFKTDLTTVIKETLYTDNLVYQLIGERICVRDGQTGKVTYLPVKDAGLLLDIDGRDVVYTGFADKSGRIPEIRCGRLGAKAVEWDSIRLPRAVMAEDIIITADGTVYVADRQTRIVECVKRGDGADSHQGETAPHDREHDLYQGGTVPHHYGSDSYQSETPPRDREHDLHQGETVPHHYRPVEYRGQLITMLDQYIVFLDGGELILRTLGK
;
A
#
# COMPACT_ATOMS: atom_id res chain seq x y z
N MET A 1 -65.59 -2.89 -16.34
CA MET A 1 -65.22 -1.57 -15.83
C MET A 1 -65.12 -1.50 -14.28
N LYS A 2 -66.00 -2.14 -13.48
CA LYS A 2 -65.94 -2.09 -12.00
C LYS A 2 -64.65 -2.71 -11.41
N LYS A 3 -64.17 -3.84 -11.94
CA LYS A 3 -62.91 -4.48 -11.47
C LYS A 3 -61.68 -3.64 -11.74
N LEU A 4 -61.60 -2.92 -12.85
CA LEU A 4 -60.51 -2.04 -13.19
C LEU A 4 -60.38 -0.87 -12.21
N LYS A 5 -61.50 -0.27 -11.80
CA LYS A 5 -61.55 0.82 -10.81
C LYS A 5 -61.06 0.37 -9.43
N VAL A 6 -61.28 -0.87 -9.06
CA VAL A 6 -60.77 -1.45 -7.80
C VAL A 6 -59.26 -1.62 -7.86
N ILE A 7 -58.71 -2.10 -8.95
CA ILE A 7 -57.30 -2.26 -9.17
C ILE A 7 -56.58 -0.89 -9.09
N TYR A 8 -57.09 0.13 -9.77
CA TYR A 8 -56.56 1.49 -9.70
C TYR A 8 -56.55 2.06 -8.28
N LYS A 9 -57.61 1.81 -7.48
CA LYS A 9 -57.63 2.23 -6.08
C LYS A 9 -56.51 1.59 -5.25
N TRP A 10 -56.30 0.29 -5.44
CA TRP A 10 -55.22 -0.41 -4.70
C TRP A 10 -53.85 0.02 -5.14
N ILE A 11 -53.60 0.29 -6.42
CA ILE A 11 -52.38 0.86 -6.92
C ILE A 11 -52.12 2.25 -6.30
N LEU A 12 -53.12 3.09 -6.31
CA LEU A 12 -53.03 4.45 -5.72
C LEU A 12 -52.69 4.39 -4.23
N ILE A 13 -53.37 3.54 -3.47
CA ILE A 13 -53.10 3.35 -2.02
C ILE A 13 -51.67 2.86 -1.80
N SER A 14 -51.22 1.90 -2.64
CA SER A 14 -49.85 1.39 -2.54
C SER A 14 -48.80 2.48 -2.80
N VAL A 15 -49.01 3.29 -3.83
CA VAL A 15 -48.11 4.42 -4.15
C VAL A 15 -48.07 5.45 -3.03
N ILE A 16 -49.23 5.81 -2.48
CA ILE A 16 -49.30 6.77 -1.36
C ILE A 16 -48.56 6.23 -0.13
N LEU A 17 -48.75 4.94 0.21
CA LEU A 17 -48.10 4.32 1.35
C LEU A 17 -46.57 4.26 1.16
N GLN A 18 -46.13 3.87 -0.03
CA GLN A 18 -44.68 3.84 -0.35
C GLN A 18 -44.07 5.24 -0.30
N THR A 19 -44.75 6.24 -0.86
CA THR A 19 -44.28 7.63 -0.81
C THR A 19 -44.21 8.16 0.65
N ALA A 20 -45.20 7.84 1.47
CA ALA A 20 -45.19 8.21 2.88
C ALA A 20 -44.06 7.57 3.65
N VAL A 21 -43.80 6.28 3.43
CA VAL A 21 -42.67 5.56 4.08
C VAL A 21 -41.33 6.12 3.61
N LEU A 22 -41.13 6.34 2.34
CA LEU A 22 -39.90 6.90 1.79
C LEU A 22 -39.68 8.35 2.26
N SER A 23 -40.75 9.15 2.33
CA SER A 23 -40.64 10.52 2.89
C SER A 23 -40.29 10.50 4.36
N TRP A 24 -40.90 9.62 5.15
CA TRP A 24 -40.55 9.47 6.56
C TRP A 24 -39.08 9.04 6.73
N LEU A 25 -38.62 8.05 5.95
CA LEU A 25 -37.22 7.66 5.93
C LEU A 25 -36.31 8.83 5.56
N ASN A 26 -36.63 9.55 4.50
CA ASN A 26 -35.79 10.64 3.98
C ASN A 26 -35.76 11.87 4.89
N TYR A 27 -36.90 12.27 5.49
CA TYR A 27 -36.99 13.52 6.25
C TYR A 27 -36.84 13.37 7.76
N ILE A 28 -37.08 12.17 8.31
CA ILE A 28 -37.09 11.95 9.76
C ILE A 28 -35.97 10.99 10.19
N TYR A 29 -35.75 9.89 9.46
CA TYR A 29 -34.82 8.86 9.85
C TYR A 29 -33.39 9.13 9.37
N LEU A 30 -33.23 9.47 8.10
CA LEU A 30 -31.90 9.74 7.49
C LEU A 30 -31.23 11.03 7.97
N PRO A 31 -31.90 12.20 8.12
CA PRO A 31 -31.26 13.42 8.54
C PRO A 31 -30.62 13.34 9.94
N ASN A 32 -31.19 12.52 10.81
CA ASN A 32 -30.67 12.37 12.18
C ASN A 32 -29.45 11.43 12.28
N ARG A 33 -29.07 10.74 11.21
CA ARG A 33 -27.90 9.84 11.17
C ARG A 33 -26.78 10.30 10.23
N GLY A 34 -27.02 11.31 9.44
CA GLY A 34 -26.10 11.80 8.42
C GLY A 34 -25.67 13.24 8.64
N GLN A 35 -25.03 13.57 9.75
CA GLN A 35 -24.09 14.69 9.68
C GLN A 35 -22.90 14.23 8.87
N PHE A 36 -22.99 14.32 7.53
CA PHE A 36 -21.79 14.43 6.74
C PHE A 36 -21.09 15.72 7.17
N ARG A 37 -20.19 15.61 8.13
CA ARG A 37 -19.18 16.65 8.30
C ARG A 37 -18.28 16.53 7.09
N THR A 38 -18.49 17.40 6.11
CA THR A 38 -17.45 17.73 5.14
C THR A 38 -16.39 18.48 5.92
N THR A 39 -15.45 17.77 6.51
CA THR A 39 -14.20 18.39 6.91
C THR A 39 -13.50 18.70 5.61
N MET A 40 -13.48 19.98 5.21
CA MET A 40 -12.47 20.46 4.29
C MET A 40 -11.13 20.19 5.00
N TYR A 41 -10.43 19.17 4.58
CA TYR A 41 -9.02 19.07 4.88
C TYR A 41 -8.36 20.19 4.04
N GLU A 42 -8.01 21.30 4.68
CA GLU A 42 -6.95 22.12 4.14
C GLU A 42 -5.76 21.18 4.00
N MET A 43 -5.39 20.87 2.77
CA MET A 43 -4.10 20.26 2.51
C MET A 43 -3.07 21.30 2.91
N GLU A 44 -2.66 21.30 4.18
CA GLU A 44 -1.43 21.96 4.56
C GLU A 44 -0.34 21.32 3.70
N PHE A 45 0.28 22.13 2.82
CA PHE A 45 1.49 21.72 2.12
C PHE A 45 2.57 21.53 3.19
N ARG A 46 2.65 20.30 3.72
CA ARG A 46 3.57 19.96 4.77
C ARG A 46 4.97 20.03 4.21
N THR A 47 5.76 20.92 4.78
CA THR A 47 7.12 21.18 4.31
C THR A 47 7.98 19.95 4.59
N VAL A 48 8.56 19.38 3.53
CA VAL A 48 9.57 18.32 3.65
C VAL A 48 10.78 18.91 4.32
N ARG A 49 11.12 18.44 5.52
CA ARG A 49 12.26 18.94 6.32
C ARG A 49 12.87 17.79 7.12
N ASP A 50 14.12 17.97 7.49
CA ASP A 50 14.78 17.05 8.42
C ASP A 50 14.08 17.04 9.77
N ARG A 51 13.98 15.85 10.37
CA ARG A 51 13.37 15.62 11.68
C ARG A 51 14.25 14.71 12.51
N SER A 52 14.16 14.87 13.81
CA SER A 52 14.78 13.92 14.72
C SER A 52 13.92 13.72 15.97
N TYR A 53 14.04 12.54 16.55
CA TYR A 53 13.33 12.16 17.77
C TYR A 53 14.23 11.31 18.65
N LYS A 54 14.42 11.74 19.90
CA LYS A 54 15.19 10.97 20.88
C LYS A 54 14.33 9.81 21.42
N LEU A 55 14.72 8.59 21.08
CA LEU A 55 14.04 7.39 21.56
C LEU A 55 14.35 7.15 23.04
N PRO A 56 13.38 6.62 23.81
CA PRO A 56 13.65 6.14 25.16
C PRO A 56 14.57 4.91 25.11
N GLU A 57 15.35 4.72 26.15
CA GLU A 57 16.21 3.54 26.29
C GLU A 57 15.36 2.26 26.28
N GLY A 58 15.76 1.26 25.50
CA GLY A 58 15.00 0.01 25.36
C GLY A 58 13.87 0.06 24.34
N ALA A 59 13.73 1.14 23.55
CA ALA A 59 12.81 1.16 22.42
C ALA A 59 13.26 0.17 21.33
N VAL A 60 12.31 -0.63 20.85
CA VAL A 60 12.52 -1.64 19.79
C VAL A 60 11.41 -1.53 18.72
N ASP A 61 11.58 -2.23 17.60
CA ASP A 61 10.59 -2.28 16.50
C ASP A 61 10.16 -0.88 16.03
N ILE A 62 11.14 -0.08 15.61
CA ILE A 62 10.92 1.30 15.19
C ILE A 62 10.37 1.31 13.77
N SER A 63 9.27 2.03 13.55
CA SER A 63 8.63 2.25 12.25
C SER A 63 8.23 3.71 12.10
N VAL A 64 8.20 4.22 10.86
CA VAL A 64 7.87 5.62 10.55
C VAL A 64 6.73 5.66 9.56
N SER A 65 5.81 6.63 9.71
CA SER A 65 4.70 6.84 8.78
C SER A 65 5.21 7.23 7.39
N PHE A 66 4.42 6.97 6.36
CA PHE A 66 4.79 7.17 4.95
C PHE A 66 5.23 8.62 4.64
N ASP A 67 4.70 9.58 5.36
CA ASP A 67 4.99 11.03 5.21
C ASP A 67 6.09 11.54 6.15
N GLY A 68 6.63 10.66 7.01
CA GLY A 68 7.68 11.01 7.98
C GLY A 68 7.22 11.91 9.13
N LEU A 69 5.90 11.98 9.43
CA LEU A 69 5.38 12.81 10.52
C LEU A 69 5.32 12.09 11.84
N TYR A 70 5.07 10.80 11.81
CA TYR A 70 4.92 9.99 13.01
C TYR A 70 5.93 8.85 13.04
N ALA A 71 6.38 8.53 14.23
CA ALA A 71 7.12 7.29 14.49
C ALA A 71 6.34 6.42 15.46
N SER A 72 6.46 5.11 15.31
CA SER A 72 6.00 4.13 16.28
C SER A 72 7.13 3.23 16.73
N PHE A 73 7.13 2.82 17.98
CA PHE A 73 8.10 1.89 18.53
C PHE A 73 7.50 1.16 19.74
N VAL A 74 8.04 0.01 20.07
CA VAL A 74 7.64 -0.72 21.28
C VAL A 74 8.54 -0.31 22.42
N HIS A 75 7.94 0.13 23.52
CA HIS A 75 8.62 0.47 24.76
C HIS A 75 7.76 0.06 25.95
N ASP A 76 8.36 -0.64 26.93
CA ASP A 76 7.67 -1.20 28.09
C ASP A 76 6.43 -2.04 27.73
N GLY A 77 6.53 -2.84 26.69
CA GLY A 77 5.43 -3.70 26.21
C GLY A 77 4.23 -2.96 25.62
N LYS A 78 4.40 -1.69 25.26
CA LYS A 78 3.37 -0.85 24.60
C LYS A 78 3.89 -0.30 23.30
N ILE A 79 3.00 -0.12 22.33
CA ILE A 79 3.33 0.68 21.14
C ILE A 79 3.17 2.15 21.50
N VAL A 80 4.25 2.90 21.36
CA VAL A 80 4.29 4.35 21.54
C VAL A 80 4.25 4.99 20.17
N ILE A 81 3.40 6.00 20.00
CA ILE A 81 3.33 6.82 18.80
C ILE A 81 3.80 8.22 19.16
N ALA A 82 4.79 8.71 18.44
CA ALA A 82 5.36 10.03 18.59
C ALA A 82 5.14 10.89 17.34
N ASP A 83 4.80 12.14 17.55
CA ASP A 83 4.78 13.19 16.54
C ASP A 83 6.20 13.76 16.39
N LEU A 84 6.79 13.61 15.22
CA LEU A 84 8.17 14.00 14.93
C LEU A 84 8.34 15.49 14.72
N ASP A 85 7.27 16.23 14.44
CA ASP A 85 7.31 17.69 14.32
C ASP A 85 7.30 18.38 15.67
N SER A 86 6.47 17.92 16.60
CA SER A 86 6.41 18.47 17.97
C SER A 86 7.41 17.82 18.91
N GLY A 87 7.99 16.67 18.54
CA GLY A 87 8.88 15.88 19.39
C GLY A 87 8.19 15.28 20.61
N ARG A 88 6.86 15.07 20.56
CA ARG A 88 6.05 14.60 21.70
C ARG A 88 5.44 13.23 21.42
N GLU A 89 5.35 12.45 22.47
CA GLU A 89 4.49 11.28 22.47
C GLU A 89 3.02 11.71 22.41
N ILE A 90 2.26 11.13 21.49
CA ILE A 90 0.84 11.43 21.29
C ILE A 90 -0.09 10.29 21.74
N LYS A 91 0.41 9.04 21.72
CA LYS A 91 -0.39 7.86 22.09
C LYS A 91 0.46 6.73 22.63
N ARG A 92 -0.11 5.99 23.59
CA ARG A 92 0.37 4.67 24.02
C ARG A 92 -0.74 3.65 23.84
N LEU A 93 -0.53 2.70 22.96
CA LEU A 93 -1.45 1.59 22.78
C LEU A 93 -1.08 0.49 23.78
N GLY A 94 -2.04 0.10 24.60
CA GLY A 94 -1.89 -0.97 25.56
C GLY A 94 -2.39 -2.31 25.01
N SER A 95 -1.84 -3.41 25.50
CA SER A 95 -2.21 -4.75 25.04
C SER A 95 -3.23 -5.46 25.93
N ALA A 96 -3.74 -4.81 26.99
CA ALA A 96 -4.72 -5.41 27.94
C ALA A 96 -4.36 -6.84 28.41
N GLY A 97 -3.07 -7.14 28.61
CA GLY A 97 -2.56 -8.45 29.04
C GLY A 97 -2.05 -9.35 27.92
N GLY A 98 -2.17 -8.93 26.66
CA GLY A 98 -1.53 -9.57 25.52
C GLY A 98 -0.12 -9.03 25.25
N GLU A 99 0.52 -9.52 24.21
CA GLU A 99 1.84 -9.12 23.74
C GLU A 99 1.75 -8.62 22.30
N PHE A 100 2.35 -7.45 22.01
CA PHE A 100 2.46 -6.97 20.63
C PHE A 100 3.42 -7.88 19.85
N THR A 101 3.00 -8.27 18.64
CA THR A 101 3.80 -9.15 17.79
C THR A 101 4.16 -8.53 16.46
N TYR A 102 3.45 -7.49 16.06
CA TYR A 102 3.65 -6.81 14.78
C TYR A 102 3.04 -5.42 14.79
N HIS A 103 3.67 -4.47 14.14
CA HIS A 103 3.05 -3.20 13.76
C HIS A 103 3.70 -2.61 12.51
N ARG A 104 2.92 -1.88 11.71
CA ARG A 104 3.37 -1.20 10.49
C ARG A 104 2.44 -0.04 10.16
N TRP A 105 3.00 1.04 9.63
CA TRP A 105 2.22 2.14 9.06
C TRP A 105 1.65 1.76 7.70
N LEU A 106 0.46 2.27 7.38
CA LEU A 106 -0.10 2.18 6.06
C LEU A 106 0.69 3.07 5.09
N PRO A 107 0.76 2.69 3.79
CA PRO A 107 1.61 3.39 2.83
C PRO A 107 1.02 4.72 2.31
N ASP A 108 -0.24 5.05 2.64
CA ASP A 108 -1.00 6.16 2.05
C ASP A 108 -1.68 7.10 3.07
N ARG A 109 -1.63 6.76 4.36
CA ARG A 109 -2.32 7.52 5.42
C ARG A 109 -1.67 7.32 6.79
N GLU A 110 -1.95 8.24 7.72
CA GLU A 110 -1.43 8.20 9.09
C GLU A 110 -2.19 7.19 9.97
N MET A 111 -2.22 5.95 9.50
CA MET A 111 -2.86 4.83 10.18
C MET A 111 -1.84 3.72 10.44
N LEU A 112 -1.79 3.25 11.67
CA LEU A 112 -0.97 2.13 12.10
C LEU A 112 -1.81 0.87 12.17
N ILE A 113 -1.39 -0.22 11.52
CA ILE A 113 -1.92 -1.56 11.77
C ILE A 113 -1.01 -2.28 12.75
N TYR A 114 -1.60 -2.99 13.70
CA TYR A 114 -0.85 -3.72 14.71
C TYR A 114 -1.54 -5.01 15.14
N ALA A 115 -0.78 -5.92 15.69
CA ALA A 115 -1.26 -7.23 16.12
C ALA A 115 -0.84 -7.53 17.56
N ILE A 116 -1.78 -8.13 18.31
CA ILE A 116 -1.60 -8.58 19.69
C ILE A 116 -1.87 -10.08 19.74
N LYS A 117 -0.97 -10.84 20.35
CA LYS A 117 -1.25 -12.23 20.73
C LYS A 117 -1.74 -12.28 22.18
N GLU A 118 -2.76 -13.08 22.41
CA GLU A 118 -3.34 -13.30 23.72
C GLU A 118 -3.47 -14.80 24.00
N PRO A 119 -3.21 -15.25 25.23
CA PRO A 119 -3.45 -16.64 25.59
C PRO A 119 -4.97 -16.91 25.62
N GLU A 120 -5.40 -18.04 25.11
CA GLU A 120 -6.79 -18.51 25.17
C GLU A 120 -6.81 -19.95 25.69
N GLY A 121 -6.68 -20.14 27.01
CA GLY A 121 -6.57 -21.46 27.64
C GLY A 121 -5.35 -22.24 27.13
N LYS A 122 -5.59 -23.36 26.40
CA LYS A 122 -4.56 -24.18 25.75
C LYS A 122 -4.35 -23.81 24.25
N SER A 123 -4.95 -22.74 23.77
CA SER A 123 -4.83 -22.25 22.42
C SER A 123 -4.37 -20.79 22.43
N GLY A 124 -4.01 -20.28 21.27
CA GLY A 124 -3.67 -18.88 21.07
C GLY A 124 -4.78 -18.14 20.36
N ARG A 125 -4.86 -16.85 20.64
CA ARG A 125 -5.71 -15.89 19.95
C ARG A 125 -4.86 -14.71 19.46
N VAL A 126 -5.14 -14.26 18.26
CA VAL A 126 -4.52 -13.07 17.69
C VAL A 126 -5.61 -12.05 17.39
N ARG A 127 -5.39 -10.81 17.83
CA ARG A 127 -6.20 -9.65 17.48
C ARG A 127 -5.39 -8.73 16.60
N ILE A 128 -6.00 -8.29 15.50
CA ILE A 128 -5.46 -7.26 14.61
C ILE A 128 -6.30 -6.01 14.76
N SER A 129 -5.64 -4.87 14.85
CA SER A 129 -6.30 -3.58 15.02
C SER A 129 -5.62 -2.52 14.16
N THR A 130 -6.34 -1.45 13.86
CA THR A 130 -5.80 -0.24 13.24
C THR A 130 -6.04 0.95 14.16
N TYR A 131 -5.04 1.81 14.25
CA TYR A 131 -5.15 3.10 14.94
C TYR A 131 -4.93 4.22 13.95
N ASP A 132 -5.93 5.06 13.77
CA ASP A 132 -5.90 6.25 12.94
C ASP A 132 -5.53 7.46 13.80
N VAL A 133 -4.40 8.09 13.50
CA VAL A 133 -3.80 9.13 14.34
C VAL A 133 -4.65 10.39 14.37
N VAL A 134 -5.12 10.86 13.21
CA VAL A 134 -5.80 12.15 13.09
C VAL A 134 -7.15 12.18 13.81
N PRO A 135 -8.06 11.21 13.61
CA PRO A 135 -9.31 11.17 14.35
C PRO A 135 -9.18 10.53 15.75
N ASP A 136 -8.00 10.04 16.15
CA ASP A 136 -7.74 9.28 17.39
C ASP A 136 -8.71 8.09 17.55
N ILE A 137 -8.82 7.27 16.49
CA ILE A 137 -9.74 6.13 16.45
C ILE A 137 -8.98 4.83 16.38
N ASP A 138 -9.31 3.92 17.31
CA ASP A 138 -8.84 2.54 17.33
C ASP A 138 -9.96 1.60 16.87
N ARG A 139 -9.69 0.70 15.94
CA ARG A 139 -10.62 -0.29 15.40
C ARG A 139 -9.97 -1.66 15.39
N SER A 140 -10.73 -2.68 15.77
CA SER A 140 -10.26 -4.07 15.77
C SER A 140 -11.02 -4.90 14.76
N TYR A 141 -10.29 -5.76 14.04
CA TYR A 141 -10.87 -6.86 13.27
C TYR A 141 -11.36 -7.98 14.20
N PRO A 142 -12.19 -8.90 13.70
CA PRO A 142 -12.56 -10.10 14.44
C PRO A 142 -11.33 -10.92 14.86
N ASP A 143 -11.36 -11.42 16.09
CA ASP A 143 -10.24 -12.22 16.63
C ASP A 143 -10.02 -13.52 15.83
N ILE A 144 -8.78 -13.84 15.52
CA ILE A 144 -8.38 -15.12 14.96
C ILE A 144 -8.12 -16.07 16.13
N LYS A 145 -9.03 -17.04 16.32
CA LYS A 145 -9.07 -17.96 17.45
C LYS A 145 -8.64 -19.39 17.08
N GLY A 146 -8.41 -20.22 18.08
CA GLY A 146 -8.08 -21.64 17.87
C GLY A 146 -6.72 -21.86 17.21
N LEU A 147 -5.81 -20.92 17.39
CA LEU A 147 -4.43 -21.05 16.95
C LEU A 147 -3.63 -21.90 17.95
N PRO A 148 -2.54 -22.56 17.54
CA PRO A 148 -1.59 -23.14 18.46
C PRO A 148 -1.11 -22.12 19.50
N GLU A 149 -0.80 -22.58 20.71
CA GLU A 149 -0.18 -21.74 21.74
C GLU A 149 1.11 -21.10 21.21
N GLY A 150 1.35 -19.83 21.54
CA GLY A 150 2.53 -19.10 21.08
C GLY A 150 2.44 -18.58 19.64
N SER A 151 1.32 -18.78 18.94
CA SER A 151 1.11 -18.19 17.61
C SER A 151 1.22 -16.67 17.65
N SER A 152 1.88 -16.10 16.65
CA SER A 152 2.12 -14.66 16.55
C SER A 152 2.05 -14.19 15.10
N VAL A 153 1.65 -12.95 14.86
CA VAL A 153 1.74 -12.35 13.53
C VAL A 153 3.20 -12.06 13.22
N ILE A 154 3.61 -12.40 12.01
CA ILE A 154 4.97 -12.15 11.50
C ILE A 154 4.96 -11.22 10.30
N ASP A 155 3.81 -11.09 9.61
CA ASP A 155 3.64 -10.15 8.53
C ASP A 155 2.16 -9.81 8.35
N ILE A 156 1.86 -8.60 7.86
CA ILE A 156 0.52 -8.19 7.45
C ILE A 156 0.65 -7.40 6.15
N GLU A 157 0.10 -7.92 5.08
CA GLU A 157 -0.12 -7.17 3.87
C GLU A 157 -1.55 -6.61 3.86
N LEU A 158 -1.68 -5.37 3.39
CA LEU A 158 -2.95 -4.65 3.40
C LEU A 158 -3.03 -3.72 2.21
N SER A 159 -4.16 -3.76 1.51
CA SER A 159 -4.52 -2.75 0.51
C SER A 159 -5.51 -1.74 1.08
N PRO A 160 -5.10 -0.48 1.27
CA PRO A 160 -6.02 0.58 1.68
C PRO A 160 -7.14 0.85 0.66
N MET A 161 -6.92 0.52 -0.61
CA MET A 161 -7.90 0.75 -1.69
C MET A 161 -9.00 -0.32 -1.72
N THR A 162 -8.65 -1.58 -1.44
CA THR A 162 -9.60 -2.69 -1.43
C THR A 162 -10.14 -3.00 -0.03
N ASN A 163 -9.51 -2.45 1.03
CA ASN A 163 -9.76 -2.80 2.45
C ASN A 163 -9.64 -4.31 2.73
N ILE A 164 -8.75 -4.97 2.05
CA ILE A 164 -8.41 -6.36 2.27
C ILE A 164 -7.16 -6.43 3.15
N VAL A 165 -7.11 -7.40 4.05
CA VAL A 165 -5.97 -7.62 4.95
C VAL A 165 -5.55 -9.08 4.91
N TYR A 166 -4.27 -9.31 4.65
CA TYR A 166 -3.67 -10.65 4.65
C TYR A 166 -2.66 -10.79 5.80
N PRO A 167 -3.08 -11.23 6.98
CA PRO A 167 -2.15 -11.53 8.06
C PRO A 167 -1.49 -12.90 7.86
N MET A 168 -0.19 -12.95 8.02
CA MET A 168 0.61 -14.16 8.09
C MET A 168 0.95 -14.47 9.56
N ILE A 169 0.48 -15.61 10.04
CA ILE A 169 0.60 -16.01 11.44
C ILE A 169 1.53 -17.21 11.55
N LYS A 170 2.64 -17.03 12.27
CA LYS A 170 3.49 -18.12 12.74
C LYS A 170 2.68 -19.01 13.68
N THR A 171 2.67 -20.31 13.41
CA THR A 171 1.93 -21.29 14.22
C THR A 171 2.85 -22.35 14.83
N SER A 172 4.11 -22.42 14.42
CA SER A 172 5.20 -23.19 15.01
C SER A 172 6.53 -22.63 14.52
N ASP A 173 7.64 -23.23 14.92
CA ASP A 173 8.98 -22.77 14.50
C ASP A 173 9.26 -22.93 13.00
N THR A 174 8.43 -23.69 12.28
CA THR A 174 8.61 -23.92 10.84
C THR A 174 7.35 -23.64 10.02
N ARG A 175 6.21 -23.35 10.65
CA ARG A 175 4.92 -23.26 9.97
C ARG A 175 4.24 -21.93 10.19
N ALA A 176 3.59 -21.45 9.13
CA ALA A 176 2.73 -20.29 9.14
C ALA A 176 1.37 -20.58 8.48
N ARG A 177 0.44 -19.67 8.70
CA ARG A 177 -0.87 -19.65 8.04
C ARG A 177 -1.12 -18.22 7.55
N VAL A 178 -1.59 -18.10 6.32
CA VAL A 178 -2.06 -16.84 5.76
C VAL A 178 -3.59 -16.83 5.82
N TYR A 179 -4.13 -15.79 6.44
CA TYR A 179 -5.56 -15.53 6.50
C TYR A 179 -5.91 -14.34 5.62
N ARG A 180 -7.19 -14.11 5.40
CA ARG A 180 -7.73 -12.94 4.71
C ARG A 180 -8.95 -12.42 5.44
N PHE A 181 -8.94 -11.13 5.74
CA PHE A 181 -10.16 -10.39 6.06
C PHE A 181 -10.65 -9.71 4.78
N ASP A 182 -11.92 -9.87 4.49
CA ASP A 182 -12.56 -9.13 3.40
C ASP A 182 -13.12 -7.78 3.89
N ILE A 183 -13.68 -7.01 2.99
CA ILE A 183 -14.25 -5.68 3.28
C ILE A 183 -15.40 -5.69 4.30
N MET A 184 -15.98 -6.85 4.59
CA MET A 184 -17.03 -7.07 5.59
C MET A 184 -16.47 -7.70 6.88
N ASP A 185 -15.15 -7.67 7.04
CA ASP A 185 -14.42 -8.29 8.15
C ASP A 185 -14.61 -9.81 8.28
N ASN A 186 -15.03 -10.50 7.19
CA ASN A 186 -15.12 -11.94 7.20
C ASN A 186 -13.71 -12.56 7.12
N LEU A 187 -13.41 -13.41 8.10
CA LEU A 187 -12.14 -14.12 8.19
C LEU A 187 -12.17 -15.43 7.41
N SER A 188 -11.17 -15.66 6.59
CA SER A 188 -10.94 -16.94 5.91
C SER A 188 -9.47 -17.36 5.96
N LEU A 189 -9.23 -18.69 6.04
CA LEU A 189 -7.89 -19.25 5.87
C LEU A 189 -7.59 -19.37 4.38
N VAL A 190 -6.53 -18.70 3.92
CA VAL A 190 -6.14 -18.70 2.49
C VAL A 190 -5.30 -19.96 2.18
N PHE A 191 -4.20 -20.16 2.90
CA PHE A 191 -3.35 -21.35 2.81
C PHE A 191 -2.46 -21.52 4.04
N LYS A 192 -1.87 -22.71 4.16
CA LYS A 192 -0.83 -23.03 5.14
C LYS A 192 0.51 -23.06 4.43
N THR A 193 1.54 -22.56 5.08
CA THR A 193 2.86 -22.39 4.49
C THR A 193 3.96 -22.54 5.55
N ASP A 194 5.19 -22.27 5.19
CA ASP A 194 6.33 -22.17 6.10
C ASP A 194 6.74 -20.70 6.38
N LEU A 195 7.69 -20.50 7.27
CA LEU A 195 8.13 -19.17 7.69
C LEU A 195 9.00 -18.46 6.65
N THR A 196 9.42 -19.14 5.59
CA THR A 196 10.26 -18.56 4.52
C THR A 196 9.42 -17.96 3.40
N THR A 197 8.11 -18.10 3.49
CA THR A 197 7.18 -17.54 2.51
C THR A 197 7.15 -16.01 2.60
N VAL A 198 7.33 -15.37 1.47
CA VAL A 198 7.12 -13.93 1.31
C VAL A 198 5.72 -13.73 0.75
N ILE A 199 4.97 -12.79 1.31
CA ILE A 199 3.67 -12.36 0.82
C ILE A 199 3.70 -10.87 0.50
N LYS A 200 3.01 -10.45 -0.56
CA LYS A 200 2.81 -9.06 -0.95
C LYS A 200 1.42 -8.90 -1.55
N GLU A 201 0.72 -7.84 -1.20
CA GLU A 201 -0.59 -7.52 -1.76
C GLU A 201 -0.51 -6.38 -2.75
N THR A 202 -1.28 -6.46 -3.84
CA THR A 202 -1.46 -5.35 -4.77
C THR A 202 -2.36 -4.27 -4.17
N LEU A 203 -2.08 -3.00 -4.47
CA LEU A 203 -2.78 -1.86 -3.89
C LEU A 203 -4.20 -1.68 -4.47
N TYR A 204 -4.35 -1.79 -5.79
CA TYR A 204 -5.60 -1.48 -6.50
C TYR A 204 -6.48 -2.69 -6.79
N THR A 205 -5.92 -3.87 -6.67
CA THR A 205 -6.63 -5.13 -6.94
C THR A 205 -6.45 -6.09 -5.78
N ASP A 206 -7.44 -6.97 -5.54
CA ASP A 206 -7.35 -8.01 -4.52
C ASP A 206 -6.53 -9.19 -5.06
N ASN A 207 -5.20 -9.00 -5.22
CA ASN A 207 -4.27 -10.06 -5.58
C ASN A 207 -3.20 -10.23 -4.51
N LEU A 208 -3.04 -11.44 -4.04
CA LEU A 208 -1.92 -11.82 -3.18
C LEU A 208 -0.82 -12.45 -4.03
N VAL A 209 0.32 -11.77 -4.09
CA VAL A 209 1.54 -12.29 -4.70
C VAL A 209 2.38 -12.93 -3.61
N TYR A 210 2.78 -14.18 -3.80
CA TYR A 210 3.54 -14.90 -2.76
C TYR A 210 4.55 -15.87 -3.35
N GLN A 211 5.56 -16.17 -2.57
CA GLN A 211 6.62 -17.10 -2.96
C GLN A 211 7.12 -17.90 -1.78
N LEU A 212 7.18 -19.22 -1.93
CA LEU A 212 8.01 -20.09 -1.10
C LEU A 212 9.43 -20.05 -1.65
N ILE A 213 10.44 -20.05 -0.77
CA ILE A 213 11.85 -20.04 -1.18
C ILE A 213 12.14 -21.19 -2.15
N GLY A 214 12.77 -20.83 -3.28
CA GLY A 214 13.14 -21.79 -4.33
C GLY A 214 11.99 -22.19 -5.26
N GLU A 215 10.78 -21.69 -5.06
CA GLU A 215 9.63 -21.97 -5.90
C GLU A 215 9.26 -20.77 -6.80
N ARG A 216 8.35 -21.01 -7.74
CA ARG A 216 7.83 -19.98 -8.63
C ARG A 216 6.96 -18.99 -7.85
N ILE A 217 7.01 -17.73 -8.24
CA ILE A 217 6.16 -16.69 -7.67
C ILE A 217 4.72 -16.91 -8.14
N CYS A 218 3.82 -17.03 -7.16
CA CYS A 218 2.40 -17.25 -7.35
C CYS A 218 1.63 -15.94 -7.23
N VAL A 219 0.58 -15.80 -8.02
CA VAL A 219 -0.42 -14.74 -7.92
C VAL A 219 -1.77 -15.38 -7.66
N ARG A 220 -2.34 -15.11 -6.51
CA ARG A 220 -3.67 -15.55 -6.13
C ARG A 220 -4.65 -14.41 -6.25
N ASP A 221 -5.64 -14.57 -7.10
CA ASP A 221 -6.82 -13.69 -7.15
C ASP A 221 -7.66 -13.90 -5.88
N GLY A 222 -7.84 -12.85 -5.09
CA GLY A 222 -8.51 -12.94 -3.80
C GLY A 222 -10.01 -13.16 -3.88
N GLN A 223 -10.66 -12.80 -5.01
CA GLN A 223 -12.09 -12.99 -5.21
C GLN A 223 -12.41 -14.42 -5.66
N THR A 224 -11.68 -14.93 -6.64
CA THR A 224 -11.93 -16.25 -7.22
C THR A 224 -11.12 -17.36 -6.57
N GLY A 225 -10.05 -17.01 -5.87
CA GLY A 225 -9.08 -17.95 -5.32
C GLY A 225 -8.19 -18.64 -6.36
N LYS A 226 -8.30 -18.25 -7.63
CA LYS A 226 -7.48 -18.81 -8.72
C LYS A 226 -6.02 -18.41 -8.53
N VAL A 227 -5.13 -19.39 -8.68
CA VAL A 227 -3.69 -19.18 -8.61
C VAL A 227 -3.10 -19.26 -10.01
N THR A 228 -2.29 -18.27 -10.34
CA THR A 228 -1.48 -18.21 -11.55
C THR A 228 -0.01 -17.96 -11.17
N TYR A 229 0.89 -17.99 -12.14
CA TYR A 229 2.31 -17.74 -11.90
C TYR A 229 2.78 -16.52 -12.66
N LEU A 230 3.73 -15.79 -12.09
CA LEU A 230 4.38 -14.72 -12.84
C LEU A 230 5.11 -15.28 -14.07
N PRO A 231 5.13 -14.53 -15.18
CA PRO A 231 5.76 -14.97 -16.45
C PRO A 231 7.29 -14.93 -16.41
N VAL A 232 7.90 -14.92 -15.24
CA VAL A 232 9.37 -14.92 -15.05
C VAL A 232 9.89 -16.34 -15.21
N LYS A 233 10.78 -16.57 -16.17
CA LYS A 233 11.20 -17.92 -16.57
C LYS A 233 12.05 -18.65 -15.54
N ASP A 234 12.85 -17.94 -14.76
CA ASP A 234 13.73 -18.52 -13.74
C ASP A 234 13.24 -18.14 -12.35
N ALA A 235 13.60 -18.90 -11.32
CA ALA A 235 13.20 -18.65 -9.95
C ALA A 235 13.76 -17.31 -9.44
N GLY A 236 13.13 -16.21 -9.86
CA GLY A 236 13.37 -14.90 -9.28
C GLY A 236 12.88 -14.89 -7.82
N LEU A 237 13.51 -14.08 -6.99
CA LEU A 237 13.02 -13.79 -5.64
C LEU A 237 11.99 -12.67 -5.71
N LEU A 238 10.84 -12.85 -5.09
CA LEU A 238 9.88 -11.76 -4.89
C LEU A 238 10.51 -10.75 -3.93
N LEU A 239 10.69 -9.52 -4.39
CA LEU A 239 11.27 -8.43 -3.59
C LEU A 239 10.17 -7.58 -2.96
N ASP A 240 9.39 -6.88 -3.79
CA ASP A 240 8.32 -6.00 -3.32
C ASP A 240 7.30 -5.70 -4.44
N ILE A 241 6.25 -4.95 -4.06
CA ILE A 241 5.27 -4.33 -4.96
C ILE A 241 5.18 -2.85 -4.61
N ASP A 242 5.28 -1.96 -5.59
CA ASP A 242 5.17 -0.52 -5.36
C ASP A 242 3.70 -0.04 -5.30
N GLY A 243 3.52 1.24 -4.98
CA GLY A 243 2.20 1.89 -4.88
C GLY A 243 1.42 1.97 -6.21
N ARG A 244 1.93 1.41 -7.31
CA ARG A 244 1.30 1.36 -8.63
C ARG A 244 1.08 -0.06 -9.13
N ASP A 245 1.18 -1.04 -8.23
CA ASP A 245 1.07 -2.48 -8.52
C ASP A 245 2.14 -3.02 -9.48
N VAL A 246 3.32 -2.38 -9.51
CA VAL A 246 4.49 -2.94 -10.20
C VAL A 246 5.18 -3.94 -9.27
N VAL A 247 5.35 -5.16 -9.74
CA VAL A 247 6.02 -6.24 -9.01
C VAL A 247 7.51 -6.24 -9.33
N TYR A 248 8.33 -6.31 -8.31
CA TYR A 248 9.80 -6.37 -8.42
C TYR A 248 10.31 -7.75 -8.05
N THR A 249 11.17 -8.30 -8.90
CA THR A 249 11.77 -9.62 -8.71
C THR A 249 13.28 -9.54 -8.87
N GLY A 250 14.02 -10.17 -7.98
CA GLY A 250 15.48 -10.24 -8.04
C GLY A 250 15.97 -11.57 -8.58
N PHE A 251 17.02 -11.59 -9.38
CA PHE A 251 17.64 -12.80 -9.91
C PHE A 251 18.97 -13.03 -9.20
N ALA A 252 18.97 -13.96 -8.24
CA ALA A 252 20.16 -14.26 -7.47
C ALA A 252 21.19 -15.05 -8.30
N ASP A 253 22.45 -14.68 -8.15
CA ASP A 253 23.58 -15.46 -8.65
C ASP A 253 23.87 -16.68 -7.75
N LYS A 254 24.94 -17.43 -8.06
CA LYS A 254 25.34 -18.62 -7.30
C LYS A 254 25.72 -18.33 -5.85
N SER A 255 26.01 -17.08 -5.51
CA SER A 255 26.33 -16.64 -4.15
C SER A 255 25.10 -16.12 -3.38
N GLY A 256 23.93 -16.18 -3.98
CA GLY A 256 22.67 -15.64 -3.43
C GLY A 256 22.53 -14.13 -3.55
N ARG A 257 23.44 -13.46 -4.28
CA ARG A 257 23.40 -12.02 -4.49
C ARG A 257 22.65 -11.68 -5.78
N ILE A 258 21.97 -10.57 -5.80
CA ILE A 258 21.12 -10.07 -6.88
C ILE A 258 21.89 -9.03 -7.69
N PRO A 259 22.32 -9.36 -8.93
CA PRO A 259 22.92 -8.40 -9.86
C PRO A 259 21.88 -7.66 -10.72
N GLU A 260 20.66 -8.19 -10.82
CA GLU A 260 19.60 -7.67 -11.71
C GLU A 260 18.23 -7.80 -11.05
N ILE A 261 17.42 -6.76 -11.19
CA ILE A 261 16.02 -6.72 -10.79
C ILE A 261 15.19 -6.64 -12.07
N ARG A 262 14.08 -7.37 -12.14
CA ARG A 262 13.05 -7.17 -13.15
C ARG A 262 11.78 -6.68 -12.50
N CYS A 263 11.11 -5.75 -13.17
CA CYS A 263 9.87 -5.19 -12.67
C CYS A 263 8.83 -5.10 -13.79
N GLY A 264 7.57 -5.34 -13.45
CA GLY A 264 6.46 -5.31 -14.38
C GLY A 264 5.12 -5.46 -13.70
N ARG A 265 4.04 -5.13 -14.41
CA ARG A 265 2.67 -5.24 -13.89
C ARG A 265 2.14 -6.66 -14.01
N LEU A 266 1.23 -7.01 -13.11
CA LEU A 266 0.50 -8.28 -13.21
C LEU A 266 -0.28 -8.34 -14.54
N GLY A 267 -0.21 -9.51 -15.20
CA GLY A 267 -0.84 -9.73 -16.51
C GLY A 267 -0.02 -9.27 -17.70
N ALA A 268 1.06 -8.50 -17.52
CA ALA A 268 1.98 -8.16 -18.57
C ALA A 268 2.77 -9.40 -19.05
N LYS A 269 3.14 -9.43 -20.33
CA LYS A 269 4.00 -10.50 -20.85
C LYS A 269 5.43 -10.31 -20.36
N ALA A 270 6.20 -11.40 -20.27
CA ALA A 270 7.59 -11.35 -19.81
C ALA A 270 8.48 -10.35 -20.58
N VAL A 271 8.19 -10.12 -21.86
CA VAL A 271 8.89 -9.17 -22.73
C VAL A 271 8.58 -7.71 -22.38
N GLU A 272 7.48 -7.46 -21.66
CA GLU A 272 7.05 -6.13 -21.22
C GLU A 272 7.61 -5.77 -19.82
N TRP A 273 8.46 -6.63 -19.26
CA TRP A 273 9.11 -6.39 -17.97
C TRP A 273 10.43 -5.68 -18.16
N ASP A 274 10.60 -4.57 -17.45
CA ASP A 274 11.84 -3.82 -17.42
C ASP A 274 12.92 -4.56 -16.64
N SER A 275 14.18 -4.34 -17.03
CA SER A 275 15.36 -4.85 -16.33
C SER A 275 16.17 -3.70 -15.75
N ILE A 276 16.50 -3.80 -14.46
CA ILE A 276 17.34 -2.86 -13.74
C ILE A 276 18.63 -3.59 -13.34
N ARG A 277 19.74 -3.27 -13.98
CA ARG A 277 21.04 -3.80 -13.60
C ARG A 277 21.56 -3.03 -12.40
N LEU A 278 21.92 -3.74 -11.35
CA LEU A 278 22.50 -3.12 -10.16
C LEU A 278 23.99 -2.82 -10.36
N PRO A 279 24.52 -1.74 -9.75
CA PRO A 279 25.95 -1.38 -9.85
C PRO A 279 26.86 -2.45 -9.26
N ARG A 280 26.34 -3.25 -8.34
CA ARG A 280 26.98 -4.42 -7.72
C ARG A 280 25.92 -5.44 -7.33
N ALA A 281 26.30 -6.70 -7.29
CA ALA A 281 25.43 -7.75 -6.77
C ALA A 281 25.26 -7.61 -5.24
N VAL A 282 24.04 -7.55 -4.75
CA VAL A 282 23.68 -7.30 -3.32
C VAL A 282 22.73 -8.37 -2.80
N MET A 283 22.58 -8.45 -1.48
CA MET A 283 21.56 -9.29 -0.86
C MET A 283 20.18 -8.68 -1.02
N ALA A 284 19.12 -9.49 -1.00
CA ALA A 284 17.75 -8.99 -1.14
C ALA A 284 17.37 -7.95 -0.07
N GLU A 285 17.85 -8.12 1.14
CA GLU A 285 17.64 -7.22 2.28
C GLU A 285 18.32 -5.85 2.17
N ASP A 286 19.23 -5.70 1.21
CA ASP A 286 19.88 -4.42 0.88
C ASP A 286 19.18 -3.65 -0.23
N ILE A 287 18.15 -4.25 -0.84
CA ILE A 287 17.33 -3.62 -1.88
C ILE A 287 16.09 -3.03 -1.19
N ILE A 288 15.84 -1.75 -1.41
CA ILE A 288 14.70 -1.03 -0.86
C ILE A 288 13.93 -0.42 -2.01
N ILE A 289 12.63 -0.70 -2.07
CA ILE A 289 11.72 -0.19 -3.09
C ILE A 289 10.70 0.69 -2.36
N THR A 290 10.61 1.95 -2.76
CA THR A 290 9.67 2.90 -2.15
C THR A 290 8.32 2.87 -2.85
N ALA A 291 7.31 3.49 -2.26
CA ALA A 291 5.95 3.46 -2.78
C ALA A 291 5.83 4.11 -4.17
N ASP A 292 6.67 5.10 -4.48
CA ASP A 292 6.75 5.73 -5.81
C ASP A 292 7.48 4.86 -6.86
N GLY A 293 8.02 3.71 -6.46
CA GLY A 293 8.76 2.78 -7.32
C GLY A 293 10.24 3.14 -7.51
N THR A 294 10.78 4.03 -6.68
CA THR A 294 12.23 4.29 -6.64
C THR A 294 12.94 3.10 -6.00
N VAL A 295 14.04 2.67 -6.63
CA VAL A 295 14.84 1.53 -6.18
C VAL A 295 16.16 2.02 -5.62
N TYR A 296 16.42 1.66 -4.38
CA TYR A 296 17.66 1.96 -3.67
C TYR A 296 18.43 0.68 -3.35
N VAL A 297 19.76 0.81 -3.31
CA VAL A 297 20.66 -0.23 -2.85
C VAL A 297 21.46 0.31 -1.65
N ALA A 298 21.30 -0.33 -0.51
CA ALA A 298 22.01 0.03 0.71
C ALA A 298 23.33 -0.74 0.82
N ASP A 299 24.41 -0.04 1.20
CA ASP A 299 25.63 -0.63 1.70
C ASP A 299 25.72 -0.39 3.20
N ARG A 300 25.43 -1.42 3.97
CA ARG A 300 25.43 -1.32 5.44
C ARG A 300 26.85 -1.23 6.03
N GLN A 301 27.87 -1.63 5.27
CA GLN A 301 29.27 -1.55 5.72
C GLN A 301 29.82 -0.14 5.53
N THR A 302 29.62 0.44 4.35
CA THR A 302 30.04 1.80 4.05
C THR A 302 29.05 2.86 4.52
N ARG A 303 27.81 2.43 4.88
CA ARG A 303 26.69 3.30 5.28
C ARG A 303 26.29 4.28 4.17
N ILE A 304 26.20 3.76 2.97
CA ILE A 304 25.83 4.50 1.78
C ILE A 304 24.59 3.86 1.17
N VAL A 305 23.64 4.69 0.74
CA VAL A 305 22.49 4.27 -0.05
C VAL A 305 22.58 4.90 -1.44
N GLU A 306 22.50 4.08 -2.45
CA GLU A 306 22.53 4.48 -3.86
C GLU A 306 21.16 4.33 -4.50
N CYS A 307 20.66 5.37 -5.17
CA CYS A 307 19.47 5.27 -6.01
C CYS A 307 19.87 4.67 -7.36
N VAL A 308 19.27 3.55 -7.74
CA VAL A 308 19.56 2.85 -9.01
C VAL A 308 18.46 3.03 -10.05
N LYS A 309 17.23 3.37 -9.64
CA LYS A 309 16.10 3.73 -10.50
C LYS A 309 15.21 4.70 -9.76
N ARG A 310 14.82 5.80 -10.37
CA ARG A 310 13.75 6.67 -9.86
C ARG A 310 12.38 6.16 -10.25
N GLY A 311 11.40 6.38 -9.40
CA GLY A 311 10.00 6.18 -9.68
C GLY A 311 9.48 7.23 -10.66
N ASP A 312 8.49 6.87 -11.49
CA ASP A 312 7.95 7.76 -12.54
C ASP A 312 7.16 8.97 -11.99
N GLY A 313 6.96 9.06 -10.68
CA GLY A 313 6.32 10.21 -10.02
C GLY A 313 7.28 11.34 -9.65
N ALA A 314 8.61 11.10 -9.69
CA ALA A 314 9.60 12.06 -9.24
C ALA A 314 9.80 13.24 -10.22
N ASP A 315 9.45 13.07 -11.50
CA ASP A 315 9.66 14.09 -12.54
C ASP A 315 8.45 15.02 -12.77
N SER A 316 7.28 14.73 -12.16
CA SER A 316 6.05 15.52 -12.39
C SER A 316 5.97 16.84 -11.62
N HIS A 317 6.97 17.18 -10.80
CA HIS A 317 7.00 18.47 -10.06
C HIS A 317 8.08 19.46 -10.51
N GLN A 318 8.66 19.30 -11.70
CA GLN A 318 9.47 20.37 -12.28
C GLN A 318 8.60 21.28 -13.17
N GLY A 319 8.12 22.36 -12.54
CA GLY A 319 7.99 23.67 -13.16
C GLY A 319 7.00 23.84 -14.31
N GLU A 320 5.69 23.94 -14.04
CA GLU A 320 4.86 24.90 -14.74
C GLU A 320 4.58 26.09 -13.81
N THR A 321 5.40 27.13 -13.93
CA THR A 321 5.00 28.47 -13.55
C THR A 321 3.88 28.88 -14.49
N ALA A 322 2.65 28.83 -13.99
CA ALA A 322 1.51 29.40 -14.68
C ALA A 322 1.74 30.90 -14.91
N PRO A 323 1.57 31.43 -16.13
CA PRO A 323 1.47 32.86 -16.30
C PRO A 323 0.13 33.33 -15.72
N HIS A 324 0.24 34.26 -14.79
CA HIS A 324 -0.86 35.13 -14.35
C HIS A 324 -1.47 35.88 -15.54
N ASP A 325 -2.75 36.14 -15.40
CA ASP A 325 -3.64 37.06 -16.13
C ASP A 325 -4.41 36.49 -17.32
N ARG A 326 -5.70 36.26 -17.07
CA ARG A 326 -6.76 37.00 -17.75
C ARG A 326 -8.13 36.80 -17.09
N GLU A 327 -8.74 37.96 -16.93
CA GLU A 327 -10.02 38.33 -16.39
C GLU A 327 -11.23 37.45 -16.78
N HIS A 328 -12.17 37.45 -15.85
CA HIS A 328 -13.63 37.34 -16.02
C HIS A 328 -14.16 37.51 -17.43
N ASP A 329 -14.96 36.54 -17.86
CA ASP A 329 -16.25 36.87 -18.42
C ASP A 329 -17.30 35.78 -18.22
N LEU A 330 -18.42 36.26 -17.80
CA LEU A 330 -19.67 35.56 -17.50
C LEU A 330 -20.37 35.13 -18.81
N TYR A 331 -21.06 34.02 -18.76
CA TYR A 331 -22.43 33.83 -19.20
C TYR A 331 -22.84 32.96 -20.36
N GLN A 332 -23.88 32.26 -19.98
CA GLN A 332 -25.09 31.93 -20.71
C GLN A 332 -25.09 30.76 -21.70
N GLY A 333 -25.80 29.80 -21.24
CA GLY A 333 -26.88 28.99 -21.77
C GLY A 333 -27.10 28.89 -23.29
N GLY A 334 -27.29 27.66 -23.78
CA GLY A 334 -27.79 27.42 -25.13
C GLY A 334 -27.80 25.95 -25.52
N THR A 335 -28.93 25.36 -25.35
CA THR A 335 -29.54 24.23 -26.04
C THR A 335 -28.80 23.52 -27.16
N VAL A 336 -28.84 22.18 -27.06
CA VAL A 336 -28.60 21.14 -28.09
C VAL A 336 -29.47 21.41 -29.35
N PRO A 337 -29.00 21.03 -30.57
CA PRO A 337 -29.67 19.92 -31.20
C PRO A 337 -28.74 18.88 -31.88
N HIS A 338 -29.29 17.67 -31.91
CA HIS A 338 -28.90 16.53 -32.73
C HIS A 338 -28.80 16.86 -34.21
N HIS A 339 -27.82 16.28 -34.91
CA HIS A 339 -28.02 15.86 -36.29
C HIS A 339 -27.20 14.61 -36.61
N TYR A 340 -27.92 13.63 -37.12
CA TYR A 340 -27.45 12.45 -37.85
C TYR A 340 -26.91 12.88 -39.21
N GLY A 341 -25.89 12.17 -39.70
CA GLY A 341 -25.45 12.24 -41.10
C GLY A 341 -24.39 11.16 -41.36
N SER A 342 -24.87 10.11 -42.03
CA SER A 342 -24.10 9.05 -42.69
C SER A 342 -23.33 9.60 -43.90
N ASP A 343 -22.19 9.04 -44.22
CA ASP A 343 -21.78 8.45 -45.49
C ASP A 343 -20.26 8.40 -45.73
N SER A 344 -19.83 7.22 -46.01
CA SER A 344 -19.16 6.62 -47.15
C SER A 344 -17.70 6.94 -47.45
N TYR A 345 -16.93 5.84 -47.42
CA TYR A 345 -15.85 5.37 -48.29
C TYR A 345 -14.94 6.38 -48.99
N GLN A 346 -13.63 6.23 -48.77
CA GLN A 346 -12.71 5.90 -49.86
C GLN A 346 -11.36 5.41 -49.34
N SER A 347 -10.90 4.36 -49.98
CA SER A 347 -9.60 3.67 -49.91
C SER A 347 -8.46 4.52 -50.48
N GLU A 348 -7.34 4.60 -49.79
CA GLU A 348 -6.06 4.80 -50.47
C GLU A 348 -4.94 4.06 -49.74
N THR A 349 -4.08 3.45 -50.57
CA THR A 349 -3.00 2.53 -50.38
C THR A 349 -1.79 3.14 -49.63
N PRO A 350 -0.93 2.30 -49.01
CA PRO A 350 0.16 2.73 -48.15
C PRO A 350 1.45 3.08 -48.96
N PRO A 351 2.30 3.93 -48.42
CA PRO A 351 3.70 4.00 -48.86
C PRO A 351 4.65 3.35 -47.85
N ARG A 352 5.38 2.40 -48.38
CA ARG A 352 6.78 2.02 -48.18
C ARG A 352 7.46 2.18 -46.86
N ASP A 353 7.92 1.04 -46.39
CA ASP A 353 9.13 0.70 -45.64
C ASP A 353 10.01 1.89 -45.22
N ARG A 354 10.02 2.14 -43.90
CA ARG A 354 11.19 2.63 -43.18
C ARG A 354 11.54 1.58 -42.13
N GLU A 355 12.66 0.94 -42.35
CA GLU A 355 13.41 0.22 -41.34
C GLU A 355 13.52 1.13 -40.11
N HIS A 356 12.78 0.80 -39.06
CA HIS A 356 13.03 1.34 -37.71
C HIS A 356 14.15 0.50 -37.13
N ASP A 357 15.34 1.04 -37.14
CA ASP A 357 16.42 0.68 -36.25
C ASP A 357 15.89 0.66 -34.85
N LEU A 358 15.70 -0.54 -34.29
CA LEU A 358 15.53 -0.77 -32.88
C LEU A 358 16.84 -0.42 -32.17
N HIS A 359 17.05 0.86 -31.92
CA HIS A 359 17.95 1.27 -30.86
C HIS A 359 17.40 0.71 -29.55
N GLN A 360 17.92 -0.42 -29.14
CA GLN A 360 17.93 -0.83 -27.75
C GLN A 360 18.65 0.29 -26.97
N GLY A 361 17.88 1.20 -26.42
CA GLY A 361 18.39 2.22 -25.50
C GLY A 361 18.93 1.53 -24.25
N GLU A 362 20.24 1.28 -24.24
CA GLU A 362 20.96 1.10 -22.98
C GLU A 362 20.72 2.40 -22.19
N THR A 363 19.84 2.34 -21.19
CA THR A 363 19.72 3.41 -20.21
C THR A 363 21.03 3.46 -19.45
N VAL A 364 21.86 4.42 -19.82
CA VAL A 364 23.07 4.76 -19.06
C VAL A 364 22.59 5.13 -17.65
N PRO A 365 23.09 4.49 -16.59
CA PRO A 365 22.65 4.82 -15.24
C PRO A 365 23.00 6.28 -14.96
N HIS A 366 22.00 7.11 -14.76
CA HIS A 366 22.20 8.44 -14.19
C HIS A 366 22.79 8.23 -12.79
N HIS A 367 24.04 8.63 -12.60
CA HIS A 367 24.70 8.57 -11.30
C HIS A 367 24.02 9.58 -10.36
N TYR A 368 23.06 9.10 -9.59
CA TYR A 368 22.51 9.87 -8.46
C TYR A 368 23.55 9.95 -7.36
N ARG A 369 23.64 11.10 -6.70
CA ARG A 369 24.57 11.25 -5.58
C ARG A 369 24.24 10.24 -4.48
N PRO A 370 25.20 9.43 -4.06
CA PRO A 370 24.99 8.50 -2.95
C PRO A 370 24.61 9.29 -1.68
N VAL A 371 23.73 8.71 -0.89
CA VAL A 371 23.30 9.30 0.39
C VAL A 371 24.02 8.58 1.52
N GLU A 372 24.87 9.29 2.24
CA GLU A 372 25.52 8.76 3.43
C GLU A 372 24.59 8.84 4.64
N TYR A 373 24.66 7.86 5.54
CA TYR A 373 23.96 7.88 6.81
C TYR A 373 24.87 7.44 7.95
N ARG A 374 24.42 7.59 9.21
CA ARG A 374 25.17 7.16 10.40
C ARG A 374 24.34 6.14 11.16
N GLY A 375 25.01 5.32 11.99
CA GLY A 375 24.31 4.34 12.81
C GLY A 375 23.64 3.23 12.00
N GLN A 376 22.39 2.93 12.30
CA GLN A 376 21.59 1.85 11.69
C GLN A 376 20.54 2.40 10.74
N LEU A 377 20.53 1.96 9.48
CA LEU A 377 19.46 2.25 8.54
C LEU A 377 18.17 1.54 8.98
N ILE A 378 17.09 2.30 9.10
CA ILE A 378 15.76 1.79 9.41
C ILE A 378 14.99 1.54 8.13
N THR A 379 14.81 2.57 7.28
CA THR A 379 14.09 2.47 6.00
C THR A 379 14.41 3.64 5.08
N MET A 380 13.92 3.54 3.84
CA MET A 380 13.79 4.66 2.90
C MET A 380 12.31 4.94 2.70
N LEU A 381 11.92 6.19 2.68
CA LEU A 381 10.63 6.68 2.24
C LEU A 381 10.82 7.49 0.94
N ASP A 382 9.75 7.83 0.24
CA ASP A 382 9.84 8.57 -1.03
C ASP A 382 10.66 9.87 -0.92
N GLN A 383 10.66 10.49 0.24
CA GLN A 383 11.31 11.79 0.49
C GLN A 383 12.38 11.79 1.58
N TYR A 384 12.56 10.66 2.29
CA TYR A 384 13.44 10.59 3.45
C TYR A 384 14.30 9.33 3.49
N ILE A 385 15.54 9.50 3.95
CA ILE A 385 16.31 8.41 4.56
C ILE A 385 16.07 8.42 6.06
N VAL A 386 15.74 7.27 6.64
CA VAL A 386 15.44 7.09 8.06
C VAL A 386 16.48 6.19 8.70
N PHE A 387 17.17 6.69 9.71
CA PHE A 387 18.21 5.93 10.40
C PHE A 387 18.27 6.26 11.91
N LEU A 388 18.85 5.36 12.67
CA LEU A 388 19.04 5.48 14.12
C LEU A 388 20.52 5.72 14.42
N ASP A 389 20.86 6.83 15.07
CA ASP A 389 22.22 7.17 15.48
C ASP A 389 22.24 7.60 16.94
N GLY A 390 23.00 6.92 17.79
CA GLY A 390 23.17 7.27 19.20
C GLY A 390 21.86 7.31 20.03
N GLY A 391 20.83 6.52 19.64
CA GLY A 391 19.50 6.53 20.29
C GLY A 391 18.59 7.63 19.80
N GLU A 392 18.97 8.35 18.75
CA GLU A 392 18.16 9.35 18.07
C GLU A 392 17.71 8.81 16.72
N LEU A 393 16.40 8.81 16.49
CA LEU A 393 15.78 8.53 15.19
C LEU A 393 15.90 9.77 14.33
N ILE A 394 16.53 9.66 13.19
CA ILE A 394 16.80 10.77 12.28
C ILE A 394 16.12 10.51 10.94
N LEU A 395 15.34 11.47 10.49
CA LEU A 395 14.78 11.55 9.16
C LEU A 395 15.47 12.69 8.42
N ARG A 396 16.25 12.34 7.40
CA ARG A 396 16.94 13.34 6.57
C ARG A 396 16.32 13.32 5.19
N THR A 397 16.03 14.52 4.69
CA THR A 397 15.44 14.71 3.36
C THR A 397 16.40 14.24 2.27
N LEU A 398 15.85 13.52 1.30
CA LEU A 398 16.57 13.18 0.08
C LEU A 398 16.64 14.45 -0.76
N GLY A 399 17.84 15.02 -0.92
CA GLY A 399 18.06 16.20 -1.76
C GLY A 399 17.52 15.93 -3.19
N LYS A 400 16.76 16.91 -3.72
CA LYS A 400 16.26 16.90 -5.10
C LYS A 400 17.41 17.06 -6.09
#